data_5b4744ca60931f36528260650887cd3b
#
_entry.id   5b4744ca60931f36528260650887cd3b
#
_cell.length_a   1.000
_cell.length_b   1.000
_cell.length_c   1.000
_cell.angle_alpha   90.00
_cell.angle_beta   90.00
_cell.angle_gamma   90.00
#
_symmetry.space_group_name_H-M   'P 1'
#
loop_
_entity.id
_entity.type
_entity.pdbx_description
1 polymer ?
#
loop_
_entity_poly.entity_id
_entity_poly.type
_entity_poly.pdbx_seq_one_letter_code
_entity_poly.pdbx_strand_id
1 'polypeptide(L)'
;MKVDVLLGLQWGDEGKGKVVDVLTPRYDVVARFQGGPNAGHTLEFEGQKYVLRSIPSGIFQGDKVNIIGNGVVLDPSLFKAEAEALEASGHPLKERLHISKKAHLILPTHRILDAAYEAAKGDAKVGTTGKGIGPTYTDKVSRNGMRVGDILHNFEEKYAKAKARHEQILKSLNYEYDITELEKQWLEGIEYLKQFHLVDSEHEINNLLKAGKTVLCEGAQGTMLDVDFGSYPFVTSSNTICAGACTGLGIGPNKIGNVYGIMKAYCTRVGSGPFPTELFDETGKKIRDLGHEYGAVTGRERRCGWIDLVALKYSIMVNGVTQLIMMKSDVLDDFNTIKACVAYKVNGEEIDYFPYDIADGVEPIYAELPGWKTDMTKMTSEDEFPEEFNAYLSFLEEQLETPIKIVSVGPDRDQTIERYTEE
;
A
#
# COMPACT_ATOMS: atom_id res chain seq x y z
N MET A 1 11.20 23.48 2.39
CA MET A 1 11.28 22.17 1.73
C MET A 1 9.89 21.60 1.54
N LYS A 2 9.72 20.72 0.55
CA LYS A 2 8.50 19.96 0.29
C LYS A 2 8.75 18.49 0.63
N VAL A 3 7.67 17.74 0.78
CA VAL A 3 7.70 16.28 0.90
C VAL A 3 7.27 15.68 -0.42
N ASP A 4 7.85 14.55 -0.80
CA ASP A 4 7.37 13.76 -1.93
C ASP A 4 6.51 12.60 -1.41
N VAL A 5 5.47 12.26 -2.17
CA VAL A 5 4.52 11.21 -1.78
C VAL A 5 4.59 10.08 -2.80
N LEU A 6 4.71 8.86 -2.32
CA LEU A 6 4.72 7.66 -3.13
C LEU A 6 3.52 6.79 -2.76
N LEU A 7 2.69 6.46 -3.74
CA LEU A 7 1.45 5.73 -3.54
C LEU A 7 1.09 4.82 -4.71
N GLY A 8 0.28 3.80 -4.45
CA GLY A 8 -0.26 2.90 -5.47
C GLY A 8 -1.47 3.50 -6.17
N LEU A 9 -1.58 3.30 -7.48
CA LEU A 9 -2.69 3.82 -8.29
C LEU A 9 -3.79 2.80 -8.57
N GLN A 10 -3.56 1.53 -8.29
CA GLN A 10 -4.45 0.41 -8.57
C GLN A 10 -5.07 -0.14 -7.27
N TRP A 11 -5.31 -1.44 -7.19
CA TRP A 11 -5.92 -2.12 -6.03
C TRP A 11 -4.90 -2.70 -5.04
N GLY A 12 -3.74 -2.05 -4.88
CA GLY A 12 -2.67 -2.52 -4.01
C GLY A 12 -1.73 -3.52 -4.71
N ASP A 13 -0.71 -3.95 -3.96
CA ASP A 13 0.32 -4.90 -4.44
C ASP A 13 1.11 -4.44 -5.68
N GLU A 14 1.20 -3.11 -5.91
CA GLU A 14 1.93 -2.54 -7.06
C GLU A 14 3.46 -2.66 -6.92
N GLY A 15 3.99 -3.05 -5.77
CA GLY A 15 5.44 -3.15 -5.54
C GLY A 15 6.06 -1.91 -4.90
N LYS A 16 5.28 -1.16 -4.11
CA LYS A 16 5.71 0.08 -3.44
C LYS A 16 7.00 -0.05 -2.64
N GLY A 17 7.17 -1.15 -1.89
CA GLY A 17 8.36 -1.37 -1.06
C GLY A 17 9.67 -1.30 -1.83
N LYS A 18 9.76 -1.98 -2.98
CA LYS A 18 10.93 -1.92 -3.87
C LYS A 18 11.23 -0.49 -4.29
N VAL A 19 10.22 0.26 -4.73
CA VAL A 19 10.40 1.63 -5.21
C VAL A 19 10.83 2.57 -4.08
N VAL A 20 10.24 2.44 -2.89
CA VAL A 20 10.68 3.22 -1.71
C VAL A 20 12.15 2.98 -1.43
N ASP A 21 12.57 1.71 -1.42
CA ASP A 21 13.96 1.35 -1.16
C ASP A 21 14.92 1.93 -2.23
N VAL A 22 14.56 1.83 -3.50
CA VAL A 22 15.32 2.43 -4.63
C VAL A 22 15.44 3.95 -4.51
N LEU A 23 14.38 4.63 -4.10
CA LEU A 23 14.36 6.09 -3.98
C LEU A 23 14.97 6.59 -2.66
N THR A 24 14.98 5.77 -1.60
CA THR A 24 15.43 6.16 -0.26
C THR A 24 16.82 6.83 -0.21
N PRO A 25 17.84 6.46 -1.01
CA PRO A 25 19.13 7.16 -1.02
C PRO A 25 19.03 8.67 -1.26
N ARG A 26 17.98 9.16 -1.93
CA ARG A 26 17.73 10.58 -2.25
C ARG A 26 17.05 11.35 -1.12
N TYR A 27 16.63 10.66 -0.07
CA TYR A 27 15.87 11.24 1.03
C TYR A 27 16.59 11.06 2.36
N ASP A 28 16.36 11.97 3.31
CA ASP A 28 16.84 11.87 4.69
C ASP A 28 15.87 11.07 5.55
N VAL A 29 14.59 11.09 5.20
CA VAL A 29 13.49 10.53 6.01
C VAL A 29 12.52 9.76 5.13
N VAL A 30 12.08 8.58 5.59
CA VAL A 30 10.95 7.84 5.02
C VAL A 30 9.84 7.73 6.06
N ALA A 31 8.61 8.15 5.72
CA ALA A 31 7.50 8.20 6.66
C ALA A 31 6.26 7.47 6.13
N ARG A 32 5.80 6.43 6.84
CA ARG A 32 4.53 5.74 6.58
C ARG A 32 3.38 6.59 7.10
N PHE A 33 2.38 6.88 6.25
CA PHE A 33 1.32 7.80 6.62
C PHE A 33 -0.04 7.15 6.90
N GLN A 34 -0.29 5.91 6.49
CA GLN A 34 -1.56 5.21 6.72
C GLN A 34 -1.42 3.69 6.60
N GLY A 35 -2.54 2.98 6.82
CA GLY A 35 -2.57 1.53 6.80
C GLY A 35 -2.05 0.94 8.11
N GLY A 36 -1.65 -0.30 8.06
CA GLY A 36 -1.16 -1.04 9.22
C GLY A 36 -0.60 -2.40 8.79
N PRO A 37 -0.67 -3.44 9.63
CA PRO A 37 -0.12 -4.75 9.34
C PRO A 37 -0.86 -5.53 8.23
N ASN A 38 -1.90 -4.95 7.62
CA ASN A 38 -2.51 -5.44 6.38
C ASN A 38 -1.65 -5.17 5.15
N ALA A 39 -0.67 -4.27 5.21
CA ALA A 39 0.32 -4.09 4.16
C ALA A 39 1.31 -5.25 4.12
N GLY A 40 1.90 -5.49 2.95
CA GLY A 40 2.99 -6.43 2.73
C GLY A 40 3.93 -5.84 1.67
N HIS A 41 4.88 -5.01 2.09
CA HIS A 41 5.87 -4.41 1.21
C HIS A 41 7.04 -5.38 1.06
N THR A 42 7.07 -6.07 -0.06
CA THR A 42 8.14 -7.02 -0.38
C THR A 42 9.32 -6.29 -1.01
N LEU A 43 10.51 -6.60 -0.52
CA LEU A 43 11.80 -6.15 -1.04
C LEU A 43 12.68 -7.36 -1.28
N GLU A 44 13.38 -7.37 -2.40
CA GLU A 44 14.33 -8.41 -2.76
C GLU A 44 15.68 -7.75 -3.13
N PHE A 45 16.73 -8.09 -2.40
CA PHE A 45 18.09 -7.62 -2.64
C PHE A 45 19.11 -8.56 -1.96
N GLU A 46 20.32 -8.65 -2.50
CA GLU A 46 21.39 -9.51 -1.99
C GLU A 46 20.96 -10.98 -1.79
N GLY A 47 20.03 -11.46 -2.63
CA GLY A 47 19.48 -12.82 -2.54
C GLY A 47 18.56 -13.06 -1.34
N GLN A 48 18.20 -12.03 -0.61
CA GLN A 48 17.27 -12.08 0.53
C GLN A 48 15.91 -11.46 0.17
N LYS A 49 14.86 -11.97 0.81
CA LYS A 49 13.51 -11.47 0.66
C LYS A 49 12.96 -11.00 2.00
N TYR A 50 12.55 -9.74 2.04
CA TYR A 50 11.95 -9.11 3.22
C TYR A 50 10.50 -8.74 2.94
N VAL A 51 9.64 -8.88 3.94
CA VAL A 51 8.23 -8.46 3.85
C VAL A 51 7.92 -7.54 5.02
N LEU A 52 7.87 -6.25 4.76
CA LEU A 52 7.54 -5.24 5.76
C LEU A 52 6.03 -5.00 5.84
N ARG A 53 5.53 -4.82 7.06
CA ARG A 53 4.10 -4.60 7.34
C ARG A 53 3.83 -3.18 7.84
N SER A 54 4.47 -2.80 8.94
CA SER A 54 4.29 -1.51 9.61
C SER A 54 5.52 -0.63 9.51
N ILE A 55 6.71 -1.21 9.46
CA ILE A 55 7.98 -0.51 9.41
C ILE A 55 8.18 0.08 8.00
N PRO A 56 8.61 1.36 7.88
CA PRO A 56 8.90 1.96 6.57
C PRO A 56 10.01 1.24 5.81
N SER A 57 9.88 1.18 4.48
CA SER A 57 10.83 0.48 3.61
C SER A 57 12.22 1.12 3.53
N GLY A 58 12.36 2.36 3.99
CA GLY A 58 13.66 3.05 4.11
C GLY A 58 14.57 2.49 5.21
N ILE A 59 14.10 1.55 6.02
CA ILE A 59 14.85 0.99 7.17
C ILE A 59 16.13 0.26 6.73
N PHE A 60 16.18 -0.25 5.52
CA PHE A 60 17.35 -0.95 4.99
C PHE A 60 18.52 -0.01 4.63
N GLN A 61 18.26 1.30 4.53
CA GLN A 61 19.30 2.32 4.29
C GLN A 61 19.83 2.84 5.63
N GLY A 62 21.11 2.61 5.92
CA GLY A 62 21.71 2.66 7.25
C GLY A 62 21.67 4.00 7.99
N ASP A 63 21.53 5.13 7.29
CA ASP A 63 21.62 6.48 7.85
C ASP A 63 20.28 7.25 7.85
N LYS A 64 19.19 6.61 7.44
CA LYS A 64 17.89 7.25 7.25
C LYS A 64 17.01 7.18 8.48
N VAL A 65 16.30 8.26 8.76
CA VAL A 65 15.24 8.28 9.78
C VAL A 65 13.97 7.69 9.18
N ASN A 66 13.33 6.79 9.91
CA ASN A 66 12.09 6.16 9.52
C ASN A 66 10.99 6.51 10.52
N ILE A 67 9.83 6.94 10.03
CA ILE A 67 8.74 7.40 10.88
C ILE A 67 7.47 6.61 10.61
N ILE A 68 6.89 6.05 11.66
CA ILE A 68 5.51 5.55 11.64
C ILE A 68 4.60 6.70 12.06
N GLY A 69 3.85 7.25 11.10
CA GLY A 69 3.00 8.42 11.28
C GLY A 69 1.70 8.15 12.04
N ASN A 70 1.02 9.22 12.42
CA ASN A 70 -0.23 9.16 13.19
C ASN A 70 -1.42 8.55 12.43
N GLY A 71 -1.35 8.47 11.12
CA GLY A 71 -2.38 7.82 10.30
C GLY A 71 -2.28 6.30 10.27
N VAL A 72 -1.16 5.72 10.70
CA VAL A 72 -0.96 4.27 10.79
C VAL A 72 -1.70 3.71 12.00
N VAL A 73 -2.22 2.49 11.86
CA VAL A 73 -2.73 1.67 12.96
C VAL A 73 -1.73 0.55 13.24
N LEU A 74 -1.27 0.42 14.48
CA LEU A 74 -0.14 -0.42 14.86
C LEU A 74 -0.58 -1.55 15.78
N ASP A 75 -0.29 -2.80 15.39
CA ASP A 75 -0.43 -3.95 16.26
C ASP A 75 0.90 -4.22 16.96
N PRO A 76 1.01 -4.01 18.27
CA PRO A 76 2.26 -4.18 19.04
C PRO A 76 2.87 -5.58 18.92
N SER A 77 2.05 -6.63 18.87
CA SER A 77 2.55 -8.01 18.76
C SER A 77 3.18 -8.29 17.39
N LEU A 78 2.51 -7.84 16.32
CA LEU A 78 3.02 -7.96 14.96
C LEU A 78 4.22 -7.06 14.71
N PHE A 79 4.22 -5.86 15.28
CA PHE A 79 5.35 -4.93 15.23
C PHE A 79 6.59 -5.54 15.91
N LYS A 80 6.44 -6.11 17.12
CA LYS A 80 7.53 -6.79 17.81
C LYS A 80 8.14 -7.89 16.94
N ALA A 81 7.31 -8.77 16.39
CA ALA A 81 7.79 -9.87 15.55
C ALA A 81 8.52 -9.38 14.29
N GLU A 82 8.01 -8.32 13.64
CA GLU A 82 8.63 -7.69 12.46
C GLU A 82 9.99 -7.07 12.81
N ALA A 83 10.04 -6.31 13.91
CA ALA A 83 11.25 -5.63 14.36
C ALA A 83 12.34 -6.61 14.80
N GLU A 84 12.01 -7.64 15.59
CA GLU A 84 12.96 -8.67 16.03
C GLU A 84 13.54 -9.44 14.82
N ALA A 85 12.73 -9.72 13.79
CA ALA A 85 13.21 -10.38 12.57
C ALA A 85 14.20 -9.50 11.79
N LEU A 86 13.97 -8.20 11.72
CA LEU A 86 14.89 -7.24 11.08
C LEU A 86 16.19 -7.08 11.87
N GLU A 87 16.10 -6.95 13.19
CA GLU A 87 17.28 -6.85 14.07
C GLU A 87 18.15 -8.13 13.97
N ALA A 88 17.50 -9.30 13.93
CA ALA A 88 18.20 -10.59 13.75
C ALA A 88 18.88 -10.70 12.36
N SER A 89 18.39 -9.99 11.36
CA SER A 89 18.98 -9.89 10.02
C SER A 89 20.05 -8.79 9.90
N GLY A 90 20.43 -8.15 11.02
CA GLY A 90 21.49 -7.15 11.06
C GLY A 90 21.03 -5.71 10.77
N HIS A 91 19.74 -5.44 10.82
CA HIS A 91 19.20 -4.10 10.60
C HIS A 91 18.76 -3.45 11.94
N PRO A 92 19.61 -2.64 12.60
CA PRO A 92 19.27 -1.99 13.88
C PRO A 92 18.16 -0.95 13.67
N LEU A 93 17.16 -0.96 14.57
CA LEU A 93 15.96 -0.14 14.41
C LEU A 93 15.87 1.00 15.41
N LYS A 94 16.25 0.76 16.66
CA LYS A 94 15.84 1.59 17.81
C LYS A 94 16.20 3.06 17.68
N GLU A 95 17.35 3.38 17.10
CA GLU A 95 17.82 4.75 16.93
C GLU A 95 17.25 5.46 15.69
N ARG A 96 16.73 4.69 14.73
CA ARG A 96 16.32 5.18 13.41
C ARG A 96 14.82 5.10 13.17
N LEU A 97 14.08 4.37 14.00
CA LEU A 97 12.65 4.21 13.87
C LEU A 97 11.92 5.01 14.94
N HIS A 98 11.21 6.03 14.51
CA HIS A 98 10.41 6.91 15.35
C HIS A 98 8.93 6.60 15.15
N ILE A 99 8.18 6.55 16.24
CA ILE A 99 6.77 6.14 16.20
C ILE A 99 5.90 7.26 16.76
N SER A 100 4.90 7.68 16.01
CA SER A 100 3.98 8.71 16.43
C SER A 100 3.19 8.30 17.68
N LYS A 101 3.23 9.11 18.71
CA LYS A 101 2.36 8.96 19.89
C LYS A 101 0.87 8.99 19.53
N LYS A 102 0.51 9.61 18.39
CA LYS A 102 -0.87 9.74 17.92
C LYS A 102 -1.32 8.59 17.01
N ALA A 103 -0.44 7.66 16.63
CA ALA A 103 -0.82 6.43 15.94
C ALA A 103 -1.74 5.59 16.84
N HIS A 104 -2.75 4.94 16.23
CA HIS A 104 -3.70 4.13 16.99
C HIS A 104 -3.20 2.70 17.18
N LEU A 105 -3.45 2.14 18.36
CA LEU A 105 -3.15 0.76 18.67
C LEU A 105 -4.28 -0.16 18.19
N ILE A 106 -3.92 -1.21 17.47
CA ILE A 106 -4.82 -2.34 17.22
C ILE A 106 -4.81 -3.18 18.48
N LEU A 107 -5.96 -3.29 19.14
CA LEU A 107 -6.14 -4.11 20.33
C LEU A 107 -6.41 -5.58 19.95
N PRO A 108 -6.13 -6.55 20.84
CA PRO A 108 -6.53 -7.95 20.62
C PRO A 108 -8.00 -8.09 20.23
N THR A 109 -8.87 -7.35 20.91
CA THR A 109 -10.32 -7.33 20.67
C THR A 109 -10.70 -6.74 19.31
N HIS A 110 -9.90 -5.84 18.70
CA HIS A 110 -10.15 -5.40 17.33
C HIS A 110 -10.01 -6.53 16.31
N ARG A 111 -9.05 -7.45 16.50
CA ARG A 111 -8.90 -8.63 15.64
C ARG A 111 -10.08 -9.58 15.76
N ILE A 112 -10.60 -9.75 16.97
CA ILE A 112 -11.81 -10.55 17.21
C ILE A 112 -13.04 -9.88 16.59
N LEU A 113 -13.20 -8.57 16.75
CA LEU A 113 -14.28 -7.80 16.11
C LEU A 113 -14.25 -7.91 14.58
N ASP A 114 -13.05 -7.85 13.97
CA ASP A 114 -12.88 -8.03 12.52
C ASP A 114 -13.42 -9.39 12.07
N ALA A 115 -13.04 -10.46 12.78
CA ALA A 115 -13.55 -11.80 12.51
C ALA A 115 -15.07 -11.93 12.76
N ALA A 116 -15.59 -11.34 13.84
CA ALA A 116 -17.00 -11.38 14.17
C ALA A 116 -17.87 -10.64 13.14
N TYR A 117 -17.42 -9.46 12.69
CA TYR A 117 -18.12 -8.69 11.65
C TYR A 117 -18.12 -9.40 10.29
N GLU A 118 -17.01 -10.03 9.90
CA GLU A 118 -16.96 -10.84 8.68
C GLU A 118 -17.86 -12.06 8.78
N ALA A 119 -17.88 -12.75 9.94
CA ALA A 119 -18.77 -13.87 10.15
C ALA A 119 -20.26 -13.48 10.08
N ALA A 120 -20.61 -12.31 10.61
CA ALA A 120 -21.99 -11.79 10.60
C ALA A 120 -22.49 -11.43 9.19
N LYS A 121 -21.59 -11.12 8.23
CA LYS A 121 -21.97 -10.79 6.85
C LYS A 121 -22.35 -12.01 5.99
N GLY A 122 -22.05 -13.23 6.43
CA GLY A 122 -22.35 -14.43 5.64
C GLY A 122 -21.70 -14.38 4.26
N ASP A 123 -22.52 -14.47 3.20
CA ASP A 123 -22.05 -14.45 1.80
C ASP A 123 -21.60 -13.05 1.31
N ALA A 124 -21.99 -11.99 2.02
CA ALA A 124 -21.60 -10.61 1.71
C ALA A 124 -20.23 -10.20 2.29
N LYS A 125 -19.35 -11.16 2.56
CA LYS A 125 -18.00 -10.90 3.09
C LYS A 125 -17.19 -10.02 2.16
N VAL A 126 -16.51 -9.06 2.72
CA VAL A 126 -15.54 -8.19 2.00
C VAL A 126 -14.21 -8.93 1.77
N GLY A 127 -13.89 -9.90 2.62
CA GLY A 127 -12.63 -10.63 2.57
C GLY A 127 -11.51 -9.86 3.27
N THR A 128 -11.73 -9.42 4.51
CA THR A 128 -10.74 -8.71 5.31
C THR A 128 -9.49 -9.54 5.59
N THR A 129 -8.43 -8.88 6.00
CA THR A 129 -7.18 -9.56 6.39
C THR A 129 -7.22 -10.18 7.79
N GLY A 130 -8.29 -9.96 8.56
CA GLY A 130 -8.42 -10.41 9.94
C GLY A 130 -7.42 -9.76 10.92
N LYS A 131 -6.89 -8.59 10.55
CA LYS A 131 -5.87 -7.87 11.34
C LYS A 131 -6.45 -6.76 12.23
N GLY A 132 -7.77 -6.60 12.26
CA GLY A 132 -8.43 -5.59 13.08
C GLY A 132 -8.34 -4.17 12.54
N ILE A 133 -8.00 -3.97 11.28
CA ILE A 133 -7.80 -2.65 10.66
C ILE A 133 -9.09 -1.83 10.71
N GLY A 134 -10.18 -2.35 10.15
CA GLY A 134 -11.48 -1.69 10.12
C GLY A 134 -11.97 -1.28 11.51
N PRO A 135 -12.07 -2.20 12.47
CA PRO A 135 -12.48 -1.89 13.84
C PRO A 135 -11.60 -0.82 14.51
N THR A 136 -10.30 -0.82 14.26
CA THR A 136 -9.39 0.20 14.82
C THR A 136 -9.65 1.59 14.24
N TYR A 137 -9.85 1.71 12.91
CA TYR A 137 -10.22 3.00 12.30
C TYR A 137 -11.63 3.44 12.72
N THR A 138 -12.57 2.52 12.93
CA THR A 138 -13.88 2.84 13.52
C THR A 138 -13.72 3.46 14.89
N ASP A 139 -12.91 2.89 15.76
CA ASP A 139 -12.62 3.45 17.07
C ASP A 139 -11.89 4.79 17.01
N LYS A 140 -10.99 4.96 16.07
CA LYS A 140 -10.33 6.25 15.82
C LYS A 140 -11.35 7.34 15.50
N VAL A 141 -12.27 7.10 14.55
CA VAL A 141 -13.26 8.09 14.10
C VAL A 141 -14.33 8.32 15.16
N SER A 142 -14.76 7.28 15.88
CA SER A 142 -15.70 7.40 17.01
C SER A 142 -15.06 8.02 18.27
N ARG A 143 -13.75 8.29 18.26
CA ARG A 143 -12.96 8.87 19.38
C ARG A 143 -12.89 7.96 20.61
N ASN A 144 -12.91 6.66 20.39
CA ASN A 144 -12.82 5.63 21.41
C ASN A 144 -11.51 4.82 21.35
N GLY A 145 -10.67 5.10 20.35
CA GLY A 145 -9.42 4.36 20.12
C GLY A 145 -8.34 4.70 21.14
N MET A 146 -7.44 3.76 21.35
CA MET A 146 -6.20 3.97 22.09
C MET A 146 -5.08 4.37 21.14
N ARG A 147 -4.25 5.29 21.57
CA ARG A 147 -3.06 5.76 20.85
C ARG A 147 -1.79 5.20 21.46
N VAL A 148 -0.72 5.16 20.67
CA VAL A 148 0.62 4.75 21.16
C VAL A 148 1.04 5.54 22.39
N GLY A 149 0.81 6.86 22.44
CA GLY A 149 1.14 7.68 23.60
C GLY A 149 0.43 7.30 24.90
N ASP A 150 -0.70 6.58 24.80
CA ASP A 150 -1.46 6.13 25.98
C ASP A 150 -0.71 5.06 26.78
N ILE A 151 0.28 4.36 26.16
CA ILE A 151 1.09 3.37 26.89
C ILE A 151 2.00 4.00 27.95
N LEU A 152 2.20 5.31 27.88
CA LEU A 152 3.02 6.06 28.83
C LEU A 152 2.20 6.57 30.04
N HIS A 153 0.87 6.64 29.91
CA HIS A 153 0.00 7.24 30.93
C HIS A 153 -1.38 6.56 30.98
N ASN A 154 -1.78 6.09 32.15
CA ASN A 154 -3.09 5.50 32.42
C ASN A 154 -3.44 4.33 31.46
N PHE A 155 -2.46 3.52 31.12
CA PHE A 155 -2.60 2.44 30.15
C PHE A 155 -3.66 1.42 30.55
N GLU A 156 -3.56 0.90 31.77
CA GLU A 156 -4.44 -0.19 32.27
C GLU A 156 -5.91 0.23 32.27
N GLU A 157 -6.19 1.44 32.75
CA GLU A 157 -7.57 1.98 32.80
C GLU A 157 -8.15 2.14 31.39
N LYS A 158 -7.37 2.75 30.48
CA LYS A 158 -7.80 2.96 29.09
C LYS A 158 -8.01 1.65 28.35
N TYR A 159 -7.10 0.71 28.55
CA TYR A 159 -7.22 -0.62 27.94
C TYR A 159 -8.44 -1.38 28.47
N ALA A 160 -8.64 -1.43 29.78
CA ALA A 160 -9.79 -2.08 30.38
C ALA A 160 -11.11 -1.47 29.88
N LYS A 161 -11.20 -0.16 29.74
CA LYS A 161 -12.38 0.53 29.23
C LYS A 161 -12.65 0.20 27.75
N ALA A 162 -11.63 0.18 26.92
CA ALA A 162 -11.76 -0.16 25.51
C ALA A 162 -12.16 -1.64 25.35
N LYS A 163 -11.51 -2.53 26.07
CA LYS A 163 -11.82 -3.97 26.09
C LYS A 163 -13.27 -4.24 26.49
N ALA A 164 -13.73 -3.65 27.59
CA ALA A 164 -15.10 -3.83 28.07
C ALA A 164 -16.15 -3.39 27.03
N ARG A 165 -15.91 -2.30 26.31
CA ARG A 165 -16.79 -1.85 25.21
C ARG A 165 -16.83 -2.88 24.07
N HIS A 166 -15.68 -3.41 23.66
CA HIS A 166 -15.60 -4.43 22.60
C HIS A 166 -16.28 -5.73 23.03
N GLU A 167 -16.12 -6.13 24.28
CA GLU A 167 -16.79 -7.31 24.85
C GLU A 167 -18.32 -7.18 24.80
N GLN A 168 -18.86 -5.99 25.07
CA GLN A 168 -20.29 -5.73 24.92
C GLN A 168 -20.77 -5.90 23.47
N ILE A 169 -19.99 -5.41 22.49
CA ILE A 169 -20.31 -5.58 21.07
C ILE A 169 -20.26 -7.07 20.69
N LEU A 170 -19.19 -7.78 21.05
CA LEU A 170 -19.03 -9.21 20.76
C LEU A 170 -20.16 -10.04 21.37
N LYS A 171 -20.59 -9.70 22.59
CA LYS A 171 -21.74 -10.31 23.24
C LYS A 171 -23.03 -10.07 22.45
N SER A 172 -23.24 -8.86 21.92
CA SER A 172 -24.42 -8.54 21.10
C SER A 172 -24.44 -9.30 19.76
N LEU A 173 -23.27 -9.67 19.25
CA LEU A 173 -23.10 -10.49 18.04
C LEU A 173 -23.18 -11.99 18.32
N ASN A 174 -23.33 -12.41 19.59
CA ASN A 174 -23.25 -13.80 20.02
C ASN A 174 -21.98 -14.51 19.52
N TYR A 175 -20.85 -13.79 19.52
CA TYR A 175 -19.58 -14.32 19.02
C TYR A 175 -18.73 -14.84 20.18
N GLU A 176 -18.45 -16.15 20.17
CA GLU A 176 -17.57 -16.79 21.14
C GLU A 176 -16.11 -16.64 20.72
N TYR A 177 -15.23 -16.34 21.66
CA TYR A 177 -13.83 -16.11 21.40
C TYR A 177 -12.96 -16.36 22.64
N ASP A 178 -11.68 -16.57 22.41
CA ASP A 178 -10.63 -16.58 23.42
C ASP A 178 -9.50 -15.64 22.95
N ILE A 179 -9.17 -14.65 23.77
CA ILE A 179 -8.09 -13.68 23.48
C ILE A 179 -6.85 -13.88 24.35
N THR A 180 -6.83 -14.90 25.21
CA THR A 180 -5.80 -15.07 26.24
C THR A 180 -4.39 -15.00 25.66
N GLU A 181 -4.12 -15.78 24.63
CA GLU A 181 -2.80 -15.80 24.00
C GLU A 181 -2.53 -14.52 23.18
N LEU A 182 -3.52 -14.00 22.46
CA LEU A 182 -3.40 -12.73 21.72
C LEU A 182 -3.12 -11.56 22.66
N GLU A 183 -3.81 -11.50 23.80
CA GLU A 183 -3.61 -10.43 24.78
C GLU A 183 -2.23 -10.52 25.43
N LYS A 184 -1.76 -11.72 25.76
CA LYS A 184 -0.41 -11.93 26.29
C LYS A 184 0.66 -11.42 25.32
N GLN A 185 0.61 -11.85 24.06
CA GLN A 185 1.57 -11.42 23.03
C GLN A 185 1.48 -9.91 22.76
N TRP A 186 0.28 -9.35 22.83
CA TRP A 186 0.05 -7.93 22.66
C TRP A 186 0.69 -7.12 23.79
N LEU A 187 0.53 -7.54 25.05
CA LEU A 187 1.15 -6.90 26.21
C LEU A 187 2.69 -6.96 26.14
N GLU A 188 3.25 -8.09 25.71
CA GLU A 188 4.69 -8.20 25.43
C GLU A 188 5.13 -7.21 24.34
N GLY A 189 4.30 -7.04 23.30
CA GLY A 189 4.51 -6.06 22.24
C GLY A 189 4.47 -4.62 22.75
N ILE A 190 3.58 -4.30 23.70
CA ILE A 190 3.52 -2.99 24.37
C ILE A 190 4.83 -2.69 25.10
N GLU A 191 5.36 -3.64 25.87
CA GLU A 191 6.62 -3.45 26.58
C GLU A 191 7.80 -3.30 25.61
N TYR A 192 7.78 -4.03 24.50
CA TYR A 192 8.79 -3.87 23.46
C TYR A 192 8.71 -2.51 22.76
N LEU A 193 7.50 -2.01 22.50
CA LEU A 193 7.26 -0.72 21.85
C LEU A 193 7.81 0.47 22.67
N LYS A 194 7.81 0.37 24.00
CA LYS A 194 8.38 1.41 24.91
C LYS A 194 9.89 1.62 24.69
N GLN A 195 10.59 0.71 24.02
CA GLN A 195 12.02 0.82 23.75
C GLN A 195 12.35 1.72 22.54
N PHE A 196 11.36 2.19 21.81
CA PHE A 196 11.51 3.02 20.62
C PHE A 196 11.29 4.50 20.92
N HIS A 197 11.69 5.37 20.00
CA HIS A 197 11.43 6.81 20.09
C HIS A 197 9.94 7.09 19.81
N LEU A 198 9.17 7.32 20.87
CA LEU A 198 7.77 7.73 20.77
C LEU A 198 7.72 9.26 20.68
N VAL A 199 7.32 9.78 19.53
CA VAL A 199 7.47 11.19 19.17
C VAL A 199 6.14 11.88 18.84
N ASP A 200 6.13 13.20 18.91
CA ASP A 200 5.10 14.05 18.34
C ASP A 200 5.45 14.28 16.85
N SER A 201 5.09 13.30 16.02
CA SER A 201 5.59 13.14 14.64
C SER A 201 5.31 14.34 13.74
N GLU A 202 4.19 15.05 13.93
CA GLU A 202 3.87 16.27 13.18
C GLU A 202 4.86 17.40 13.47
N HIS A 203 5.33 17.52 14.71
CA HIS A 203 6.36 18.49 15.06
C HIS A 203 7.72 18.08 14.50
N GLU A 204 8.06 16.81 14.63
CA GLU A 204 9.34 16.27 14.15
C GLU A 204 9.50 16.43 12.65
N ILE A 205 8.53 15.97 11.86
CA ILE A 205 8.58 16.08 10.38
C ILE A 205 8.66 17.54 9.94
N ASN A 206 7.84 18.44 10.52
CA ASN A 206 7.88 19.85 10.15
C ASN A 206 9.19 20.52 10.57
N ASN A 207 9.84 20.10 11.67
CA ASN A 207 11.15 20.60 12.08
C ASN A 207 12.26 20.08 11.14
N LEU A 208 12.20 18.82 10.73
CA LEU A 208 13.11 18.25 9.73
C LEU A 208 13.01 19.01 8.39
N LEU A 209 11.80 19.30 7.93
CA LEU A 209 11.58 20.12 6.72
C LEU A 209 12.14 21.54 6.85
N LYS A 210 11.99 22.19 8.03
CA LYS A 210 12.60 23.50 8.31
C LYS A 210 14.12 23.43 8.31
N ALA A 211 14.70 22.33 8.77
CA ALA A 211 16.13 22.06 8.77
C ALA A 211 16.68 21.70 7.37
N GLY A 212 15.84 21.72 6.32
CA GLY A 212 16.25 21.43 4.96
C GLY A 212 16.31 19.94 4.60
N LYS A 213 15.79 19.07 5.47
CA LYS A 213 15.73 17.62 5.23
C LYS A 213 14.68 17.25 4.19
N THR A 214 14.98 16.23 3.39
CA THR A 214 14.09 15.66 2.38
C THR A 214 13.28 14.52 2.97
N VAL A 215 11.98 14.45 2.67
CA VAL A 215 11.06 13.46 3.21
C VAL A 215 10.32 12.75 2.09
N LEU A 216 10.35 11.41 2.09
CA LEU A 216 9.51 10.55 1.26
C LEU A 216 8.36 9.98 2.11
N CYS A 217 7.13 10.29 1.72
CA CYS A 217 5.93 9.74 2.36
C CYS A 217 5.55 8.43 1.67
N GLU A 218 5.61 7.33 2.40
CA GLU A 218 5.31 5.99 1.89
C GLU A 218 3.86 5.62 2.16
N GLY A 219 3.08 5.40 1.08
CA GLY A 219 1.71 4.90 1.13
C GLY A 219 1.63 3.38 1.23
N ALA A 220 0.47 2.90 1.63
CA ALA A 220 0.12 1.49 1.64
C ALA A 220 -1.20 1.26 0.90
N GLN A 221 -1.47 0.04 0.47
CA GLN A 221 -2.58 -0.34 -0.40
C GLN A 221 -2.52 0.43 -1.74
N GLY A 222 -3.63 0.85 -2.32
CA GLY A 222 -3.69 1.59 -3.57
C GLY A 222 -4.91 2.51 -3.62
N THR A 223 -4.93 3.46 -4.54
CA THR A 223 -5.99 4.47 -4.68
C THR A 223 -7.38 3.87 -4.82
N MET A 224 -7.50 2.76 -5.58
CA MET A 224 -8.78 2.09 -5.78
C MET A 224 -9.29 1.35 -4.53
N LEU A 225 -8.50 1.34 -3.45
CA LEU A 225 -8.87 0.84 -2.12
C LEU A 225 -9.05 1.97 -1.09
N ASP A 226 -9.00 3.24 -1.50
CA ASP A 226 -9.24 4.39 -0.62
C ASP A 226 -10.67 4.37 -0.08
N VAL A 227 -10.84 4.72 1.21
CA VAL A 227 -12.15 4.66 1.89
C VAL A 227 -13.19 5.60 1.28
N ASP A 228 -12.75 6.74 0.71
CA ASP A 228 -13.63 7.75 0.12
C ASP A 228 -13.73 7.61 -1.41
N PHE A 229 -12.62 7.34 -2.09
CA PHE A 229 -12.47 7.41 -3.55
C PHE A 229 -12.27 6.06 -4.22
N GLY A 230 -12.11 4.99 -3.46
CA GLY A 230 -11.95 3.63 -3.99
C GLY A 230 -13.26 2.98 -4.41
N SER A 231 -13.18 1.71 -4.77
CA SER A 231 -14.32 0.87 -5.19
C SER A 231 -15.17 0.42 -4.00
N TYR A 232 -15.78 1.38 -3.30
CA TYR A 232 -16.63 1.16 -2.12
C TYR A 232 -17.79 0.19 -2.41
N PRO A 233 -18.14 -0.74 -1.48
CA PRO A 233 -17.60 -0.93 -0.11
C PRO A 233 -16.36 -1.82 -0.02
N PHE A 234 -15.78 -2.26 -1.14
CA PHE A 234 -14.65 -3.17 -1.20
C PHE A 234 -13.33 -2.40 -1.16
N VAL A 235 -13.11 -1.70 -0.05
CA VAL A 235 -11.99 -0.78 0.19
C VAL A 235 -11.35 -1.04 1.54
N THR A 236 -10.18 -0.45 1.79
CA THR A 236 -9.60 -0.37 3.14
C THR A 236 -10.24 0.79 3.93
N SER A 237 -10.05 0.79 5.24
CA SER A 237 -10.65 1.80 6.13
C SER A 237 -9.79 3.05 6.31
N SER A 238 -8.83 3.30 5.43
CA SER A 238 -7.92 4.45 5.50
C SER A 238 -7.87 5.22 4.18
N ASN A 239 -7.42 6.48 4.26
CA ASN A 239 -7.16 7.29 3.07
C ASN A 239 -5.80 6.93 2.49
N THR A 240 -5.83 6.21 1.38
CA THR A 240 -4.64 5.75 0.63
C THR A 240 -4.14 6.78 -0.36
N ILE A 241 -4.94 7.82 -0.64
CA ILE A 241 -4.64 8.91 -1.57
C ILE A 241 -3.61 9.90 -0.98
N CYS A 242 -3.10 10.78 -1.84
CA CYS A 242 -2.07 11.78 -1.48
C CYS A 242 -2.48 12.65 -0.28
N ALA A 243 -3.77 13.03 -0.18
CA ALA A 243 -4.29 13.78 0.97
C ALA A 243 -4.11 13.03 2.31
N GLY A 244 -4.05 11.70 2.28
CA GLY A 244 -3.75 10.87 3.44
C GLY A 244 -2.36 11.14 4.05
N ALA A 245 -1.39 11.57 3.25
CA ALA A 245 -0.09 12.00 3.76
C ALA A 245 -0.19 13.27 4.63
N CYS A 246 -1.05 14.21 4.23
CA CYS A 246 -1.29 15.42 5.02
C CYS A 246 -1.88 15.10 6.39
N THR A 247 -2.93 14.30 6.44
CA THR A 247 -3.61 13.95 7.70
C THR A 247 -2.85 12.91 8.51
N GLY A 248 -2.14 11.99 7.85
CA GLY A 248 -1.42 10.90 8.48
C GLY A 248 -0.04 11.26 9.04
N LEU A 249 0.50 12.44 8.67
CA LEU A 249 1.79 12.93 9.14
C LEU A 249 1.72 14.35 9.74
N GLY A 250 0.57 15.02 9.63
CA GLY A 250 0.43 16.40 10.10
C GLY A 250 1.20 17.40 9.23
N ILE A 251 1.14 17.25 7.91
CA ILE A 251 1.81 18.09 6.93
C ILE A 251 0.77 18.97 6.23
N GLY A 252 1.08 20.26 6.09
CA GLY A 252 0.21 21.16 5.32
C GLY A 252 0.18 20.79 3.83
N PRO A 253 -0.98 20.87 3.15
CA PRO A 253 -1.10 20.45 1.74
C PRO A 253 -0.17 21.24 0.78
N ASN A 254 0.17 22.48 1.11
CA ASN A 254 1.12 23.29 0.34
C ASN A 254 2.58 22.82 0.46
N LYS A 255 2.84 21.80 1.29
CA LYS A 255 4.17 21.17 1.42
C LYS A 255 4.35 19.95 0.53
N ILE A 256 3.30 19.48 -0.14
CA ILE A 256 3.42 18.39 -1.10
C ILE A 256 4.25 18.85 -2.29
N GLY A 257 5.24 18.05 -2.64
CA GLY A 257 6.12 18.20 -3.81
C GLY A 257 5.73 17.26 -4.94
N ASN A 258 6.62 16.33 -5.29
CA ASN A 258 6.32 15.31 -6.28
C ASN A 258 5.34 14.26 -5.70
N VAL A 259 4.46 13.78 -6.55
CA VAL A 259 3.57 12.66 -6.25
C VAL A 259 3.88 11.53 -7.22
N TYR A 260 4.56 10.51 -6.73
CA TYR A 260 4.93 9.31 -7.47
C TYR A 260 3.76 8.32 -7.45
N GLY A 261 3.17 8.10 -8.59
CA GLY A 261 2.12 7.09 -8.77
C GLY A 261 2.70 5.77 -9.26
N ILE A 262 2.55 4.71 -8.49
CA ILE A 262 3.01 3.37 -8.86
C ILE A 262 1.87 2.59 -9.50
N MET A 263 2.14 2.02 -10.66
CA MET A 263 1.24 1.10 -11.37
C MET A 263 2.02 -0.14 -11.83
N LYS A 264 1.35 -1.28 -11.93
CA LYS A 264 1.87 -2.44 -12.68
C LYS A 264 1.53 -2.30 -14.16
N ALA A 265 2.30 -2.95 -15.00
CA ALA A 265 1.98 -3.09 -16.44
C ALA A 265 0.66 -3.86 -16.71
N TYR A 266 0.03 -4.39 -15.67
CA TYR A 266 -1.27 -5.07 -15.65
C TYR A 266 -1.99 -4.77 -14.33
N CYS A 267 -3.21 -5.26 -14.14
CA CYS A 267 -3.94 -5.09 -12.90
C CYS A 267 -4.02 -6.37 -12.08
N THR A 268 -3.99 -6.23 -10.76
CA THR A 268 -4.31 -7.32 -9.83
C THR A 268 -5.22 -6.84 -8.72
N ARG A 269 -6.05 -7.75 -8.22
CA ARG A 269 -6.91 -7.48 -7.06
C ARG A 269 -6.94 -8.68 -6.11
N VAL A 270 -6.93 -8.41 -4.81
CA VAL A 270 -7.19 -9.39 -3.75
C VAL A 270 -8.59 -9.16 -3.19
N GLY A 271 -9.31 -10.24 -2.92
CA GLY A 271 -10.65 -10.17 -2.34
C GLY A 271 -11.75 -9.83 -3.34
N SER A 272 -12.92 -9.53 -2.79
CA SER A 272 -14.14 -9.24 -3.54
C SER A 272 -14.15 -7.83 -4.10
N GLY A 273 -15.14 -7.53 -4.93
CA GLY A 273 -15.40 -6.21 -5.50
C GLY A 273 -15.09 -6.11 -6.99
N PRO A 274 -15.44 -4.97 -7.60
CA PRO A 274 -15.36 -4.77 -9.03
C PRO A 274 -13.91 -4.78 -9.54
N PHE A 275 -13.73 -5.40 -10.69
CA PHE A 275 -12.47 -5.47 -11.41
C PHE A 275 -12.75 -5.54 -12.92
N PRO A 276 -12.96 -4.39 -13.58
CA PRO A 276 -13.46 -4.34 -14.95
C PRO A 276 -12.63 -5.11 -15.98
N THR A 277 -11.31 -5.14 -15.79
CA THR A 277 -10.39 -5.80 -16.74
C THR A 277 -10.00 -7.23 -16.32
N GLU A 278 -10.70 -7.82 -15.35
CA GLU A 278 -10.40 -9.18 -14.89
C GLU A 278 -10.48 -10.21 -16.01
N LEU A 279 -9.51 -11.12 -16.03
CA LEU A 279 -9.40 -12.19 -17.01
C LEU A 279 -9.64 -13.56 -16.33
N PHE A 280 -10.55 -14.33 -16.91
CA PHE A 280 -10.92 -15.66 -16.43
C PHE A 280 -10.39 -16.79 -17.31
N ASP A 281 -9.58 -16.44 -18.31
CA ASP A 281 -9.02 -17.34 -19.33
C ASP A 281 -7.55 -17.70 -19.05
N GLU A 282 -6.93 -18.41 -19.98
CA GLU A 282 -5.51 -18.78 -19.91
C GLU A 282 -4.57 -17.56 -19.90
N THR A 283 -5.00 -16.41 -20.40
CA THR A 283 -4.24 -15.17 -20.36
C THR A 283 -4.11 -14.68 -18.93
N GLY A 284 -5.22 -14.64 -18.18
CA GLY A 284 -5.22 -14.26 -16.76
C GLY A 284 -4.38 -15.20 -15.91
N LYS A 285 -4.45 -16.50 -16.20
CA LYS A 285 -3.60 -17.50 -15.55
C LYS A 285 -2.11 -17.28 -15.86
N LYS A 286 -1.78 -17.04 -17.13
CA LYS A 286 -0.40 -16.78 -17.57
C LYS A 286 0.18 -15.55 -16.88
N ILE A 287 -0.57 -14.44 -16.76
CA ILE A 287 -0.16 -13.24 -16.02
C ILE A 287 0.09 -13.58 -14.55
N ARG A 288 -0.80 -14.34 -13.91
CA ARG A 288 -0.67 -14.76 -12.52
C ARG A 288 0.59 -15.58 -12.28
N ASP A 289 0.83 -16.57 -13.11
CA ASP A 289 1.96 -17.49 -12.96
C ASP A 289 3.29 -16.77 -13.20
N LEU A 290 3.43 -16.02 -14.29
CA LEU A 290 4.64 -15.24 -14.60
C LEU A 290 4.89 -14.12 -13.57
N GLY A 291 3.83 -13.46 -13.15
CA GLY A 291 3.90 -12.38 -12.15
C GLY A 291 4.05 -12.87 -10.71
N HIS A 292 4.00 -14.18 -10.46
CA HIS A 292 3.96 -14.76 -9.11
C HIS A 292 2.88 -14.07 -8.24
N GLU A 293 1.68 -13.88 -8.82
CA GLU A 293 0.58 -13.15 -8.20
C GLU A 293 -0.18 -14.03 -7.20
N TYR A 294 0.50 -14.35 -6.10
CA TYR A 294 0.01 -15.12 -4.98
C TYR A 294 0.24 -14.34 -3.68
N GLY A 295 -0.68 -14.47 -2.72
CA GLY A 295 -0.57 -13.78 -1.44
C GLY A 295 0.65 -14.26 -0.65
N ALA A 296 1.54 -13.34 -0.26
CA ALA A 296 2.80 -13.66 0.42
C ALA A 296 2.63 -14.44 1.74
N VAL A 297 1.47 -14.33 2.38
CA VAL A 297 1.17 -14.98 3.68
C VAL A 297 0.25 -16.19 3.52
N THR A 298 -0.74 -16.09 2.65
CA THR A 298 -1.81 -17.10 2.52
C THR A 298 -1.64 -18.00 1.30
N GLY A 299 -0.74 -17.66 0.37
CA GLY A 299 -0.62 -18.32 -0.92
C GLY A 299 -1.86 -18.18 -1.83
N ARG A 300 -2.86 -17.35 -1.44
CA ARG A 300 -4.09 -17.17 -2.19
C ARG A 300 -3.79 -16.53 -3.55
N GLU A 301 -4.37 -17.08 -4.60
CA GLU A 301 -4.31 -16.51 -5.96
C GLU A 301 -4.87 -15.10 -6.00
N ARG A 302 -4.16 -14.18 -6.65
CA ARG A 302 -4.68 -12.86 -6.98
C ARG A 302 -5.47 -12.93 -8.28
N ARG A 303 -6.54 -12.17 -8.34
CA ARG A 303 -7.28 -11.90 -9.58
C ARG A 303 -6.38 -11.04 -10.46
N CYS A 304 -6.28 -11.38 -11.76
CA CYS A 304 -5.40 -10.69 -12.71
C CYS A 304 -6.20 -10.20 -13.91
N GLY A 305 -5.76 -9.08 -14.49
CA GLY A 305 -6.39 -8.50 -15.67
C GLY A 305 -5.47 -7.54 -16.40
N TRP A 306 -5.87 -7.11 -17.60
CA TRP A 306 -5.13 -6.11 -18.35
C TRP A 306 -5.09 -4.76 -17.63
N ILE A 307 -4.13 -3.91 -17.99
CA ILE A 307 -4.02 -2.56 -17.45
C ILE A 307 -5.31 -1.77 -17.73
N ASP A 308 -5.76 -1.01 -16.73
CA ASP A 308 -7.00 -0.24 -16.76
C ASP A 308 -6.68 1.26 -16.74
N LEU A 309 -6.69 1.89 -17.92
CA LEU A 309 -6.33 3.30 -18.04
C LEU A 309 -7.44 4.22 -17.54
N VAL A 310 -8.71 3.78 -17.52
CA VAL A 310 -9.82 4.57 -16.95
C VAL A 310 -9.64 4.72 -15.45
N ALA A 311 -9.34 3.61 -14.75
CA ALA A 311 -9.04 3.62 -13.32
C ALA A 311 -7.75 4.40 -13.02
N LEU A 312 -6.72 4.31 -13.88
CA LEU A 312 -5.47 5.05 -13.71
C LEU A 312 -5.65 6.56 -13.91
N LYS A 313 -6.37 7.02 -14.94
CA LYS A 313 -6.72 8.45 -15.15
C LYS A 313 -7.43 9.03 -13.92
N TYR A 314 -8.40 8.28 -13.40
CA TYR A 314 -9.09 8.66 -12.16
C TYR A 314 -8.13 8.76 -10.98
N SER A 315 -7.27 7.76 -10.80
CA SER A 315 -6.28 7.75 -9.71
C SER A 315 -5.27 8.88 -9.82
N ILE A 316 -4.79 9.19 -11.02
CA ILE A 316 -3.89 10.31 -11.31
C ILE A 316 -4.54 11.64 -10.92
N MET A 317 -5.79 11.84 -11.33
CA MET A 317 -6.57 13.04 -11.03
C MET A 317 -6.77 13.25 -9.52
N VAL A 318 -7.22 12.22 -8.80
CA VAL A 318 -7.53 12.31 -7.36
C VAL A 318 -6.27 12.58 -6.53
N ASN A 319 -5.12 12.06 -6.96
CA ASN A 319 -3.86 12.20 -6.25
C ASN A 319 -3.02 13.41 -6.68
N GLY A 320 -3.27 13.99 -7.84
CA GLY A 320 -2.40 15.00 -8.44
C GLY A 320 -1.02 14.41 -8.76
N VAL A 321 -0.99 13.22 -9.37
CA VAL A 321 0.25 12.50 -9.72
C VAL A 321 1.09 13.35 -10.67
N THR A 322 2.39 13.47 -10.36
CA THR A 322 3.34 14.23 -11.18
C THR A 322 4.22 13.33 -12.05
N GLN A 323 4.42 12.09 -11.63
CA GLN A 323 5.25 11.11 -12.31
C GLN A 323 4.75 9.70 -12.05
N LEU A 324 4.84 8.83 -13.05
CA LEU A 324 4.48 7.42 -12.96
C LEU A 324 5.71 6.54 -12.80
N ILE A 325 5.51 5.44 -12.11
CA ILE A 325 6.47 4.35 -11.96
C ILE A 325 5.78 3.06 -12.38
N MET A 326 6.30 2.43 -13.42
CA MET A 326 5.78 1.17 -13.93
C MET A 326 6.52 -0.01 -13.31
N MET A 327 5.77 -0.93 -12.76
CA MET A 327 6.27 -2.16 -12.15
C MET A 327 5.91 -3.37 -12.98
N LYS A 328 6.77 -4.40 -12.91
CA LYS A 328 6.48 -5.72 -13.47
C LYS A 328 6.23 -5.74 -14.98
N SER A 329 6.94 -4.91 -15.73
CA SER A 329 6.88 -4.91 -17.19
C SER A 329 7.40 -6.23 -17.78
N ASP A 330 8.38 -6.85 -17.16
CA ASP A 330 8.96 -8.17 -17.45
C ASP A 330 7.92 -9.30 -17.51
N VAL A 331 6.84 -9.20 -16.75
CA VAL A 331 5.75 -10.20 -16.77
C VAL A 331 5.07 -10.30 -18.13
N LEU A 332 5.11 -9.22 -18.92
CA LEU A 332 4.49 -9.15 -20.25
C LEU A 332 5.46 -9.48 -21.40
N ASP A 333 6.72 -9.78 -21.13
CA ASP A 333 7.78 -10.04 -22.11
C ASP A 333 7.41 -11.11 -23.16
N ASP A 334 6.61 -12.10 -22.76
CA ASP A 334 6.29 -13.26 -23.59
C ASP A 334 4.88 -13.21 -24.22
N PHE A 335 4.27 -12.02 -24.27
CA PHE A 335 2.97 -11.84 -24.91
C PHE A 335 3.13 -11.35 -26.37
N ASN A 336 2.26 -11.86 -27.28
CA ASN A 336 2.22 -11.40 -28.67
C ASN A 336 1.45 -10.08 -28.82
N THR A 337 0.39 -9.95 -28.03
CA THR A 337 -0.49 -8.79 -28.00
C THR A 337 -0.75 -8.41 -26.56
N ILE A 338 -0.67 -7.12 -26.27
CA ILE A 338 -0.96 -6.54 -24.98
C ILE A 338 -2.19 -5.65 -25.14
N LYS A 339 -3.10 -5.71 -24.16
CA LYS A 339 -4.31 -4.90 -24.19
C LYS A 339 -4.31 -3.87 -23.07
N ALA A 340 -4.79 -2.68 -23.38
CA ALA A 340 -5.01 -1.62 -22.42
C ALA A 340 -6.46 -1.15 -22.48
N CYS A 341 -7.16 -1.14 -21.34
CA CYS A 341 -8.54 -0.67 -21.28
C CYS A 341 -8.55 0.86 -21.36
N VAL A 342 -9.14 1.41 -22.39
CA VAL A 342 -9.16 2.85 -22.70
C VAL A 342 -10.52 3.49 -22.37
N ALA A 343 -11.59 2.71 -22.32
CA ALA A 343 -12.94 3.14 -22.00
C ALA A 343 -13.75 1.97 -21.41
N TYR A 344 -14.90 2.28 -20.83
CA TYR A 344 -15.88 1.29 -20.39
C TYR A 344 -17.16 1.43 -21.22
N LYS A 345 -17.85 0.32 -21.39
CA LYS A 345 -19.23 0.32 -21.87
C LYS A 345 -20.15 -0.02 -20.70
N VAL A 346 -21.03 0.91 -20.35
CA VAL A 346 -21.97 0.80 -19.23
C VAL A 346 -23.36 1.00 -19.74
N ASN A 347 -24.26 0.01 -19.60
CA ASN A 347 -25.62 0.05 -20.10
C ASN A 347 -25.74 0.38 -21.60
N GLY A 348 -24.73 -0.02 -22.41
CA GLY A 348 -24.67 0.24 -23.84
C GLY A 348 -24.04 1.57 -24.25
N GLU A 349 -23.70 2.44 -23.30
CA GLU A 349 -23.03 3.72 -23.54
C GLU A 349 -21.53 3.60 -23.24
N GLU A 350 -20.70 4.18 -24.09
CA GLU A 350 -19.25 4.28 -23.87
C GLU A 350 -18.93 5.46 -22.97
N ILE A 351 -18.13 5.23 -21.91
CA ILE A 351 -17.66 6.24 -20.97
C ILE A 351 -16.14 6.11 -20.79
N ASP A 352 -15.45 7.22 -20.55
CA ASP A 352 -14.01 7.32 -20.36
C ASP A 352 -13.62 7.74 -18.92
N TYR A 353 -14.56 7.70 -18.00
CA TYR A 353 -14.38 8.03 -16.58
C TYR A 353 -14.76 6.87 -15.68
N PHE A 354 -14.20 6.83 -14.47
CA PHE A 354 -14.53 5.82 -13.45
C PHE A 354 -15.87 6.14 -12.79
N PRO A 355 -16.94 5.36 -13.04
CA PRO A 355 -18.29 5.70 -12.58
C PRO A 355 -18.48 5.33 -11.10
N TYR A 356 -19.47 5.97 -10.46
CA TYR A 356 -19.88 5.65 -9.08
C TYR A 356 -20.34 4.19 -8.96
N ASP A 357 -21.22 3.74 -9.83
CA ASP A 357 -21.72 2.37 -9.90
C ASP A 357 -20.84 1.54 -10.86
N ILE A 358 -19.72 1.03 -10.34
CA ILE A 358 -18.79 0.19 -11.11
C ILE A 358 -19.11 -1.31 -11.01
N ALA A 359 -20.06 -1.72 -10.14
CA ALA A 359 -20.21 -3.10 -9.73
C ALA A 359 -20.86 -4.01 -10.79
N ASP A 360 -21.82 -3.52 -11.58
CA ASP A 360 -22.63 -4.36 -12.45
C ASP A 360 -22.58 -3.90 -13.92
N GLY A 361 -22.17 -4.87 -14.81
CA GLY A 361 -22.33 -4.70 -16.26
C GLY A 361 -21.35 -3.74 -16.94
N VAL A 362 -20.19 -3.51 -16.34
CA VAL A 362 -19.11 -2.75 -16.96
C VAL A 362 -18.32 -3.67 -17.89
N GLU A 363 -18.30 -3.33 -19.19
CA GLU A 363 -17.51 -4.03 -20.19
C GLU A 363 -16.29 -3.17 -20.57
N PRO A 364 -15.04 -3.69 -20.44
CA PRO A 364 -13.86 -2.93 -20.85
C PRO A 364 -13.73 -2.85 -22.36
N ILE A 365 -13.38 -1.66 -22.88
CA ILE A 365 -13.02 -1.42 -24.28
C ILE A 365 -11.50 -1.32 -24.36
N TYR A 366 -10.88 -2.18 -25.18
CA TYR A 366 -9.44 -2.32 -25.25
C TYR A 366 -8.84 -1.71 -26.52
N ALA A 367 -7.72 -0.99 -26.36
CA ALA A 367 -6.72 -0.83 -27.38
C ALA A 367 -5.78 -2.05 -27.36
N GLU A 368 -5.38 -2.51 -28.55
CA GLU A 368 -4.43 -3.63 -28.70
C GLU A 368 -3.09 -3.09 -29.20
N LEU A 369 -2.02 -3.50 -28.56
CA LEU A 369 -0.66 -3.13 -28.88
C LEU A 369 0.19 -4.40 -29.13
N PRO A 370 1.19 -4.34 -30.01
CA PRO A 370 2.12 -5.45 -30.18
C PRO A 370 2.93 -5.68 -28.90
N GLY A 371 3.13 -6.94 -28.55
CA GLY A 371 4.05 -7.33 -27.49
C GLY A 371 5.51 -7.26 -27.96
N TRP A 372 6.42 -7.03 -27.06
CA TRP A 372 7.85 -6.85 -27.40
C TRP A 372 8.65 -8.16 -27.50
N LYS A 373 8.16 -9.26 -26.98
CA LYS A 373 8.78 -10.60 -27.12
C LYS A 373 10.27 -10.64 -26.78
N THR A 374 10.69 -9.87 -25.80
CA THR A 374 12.09 -9.69 -25.40
C THR A 374 12.21 -9.77 -23.89
N ASP A 375 13.13 -10.59 -23.38
CA ASP A 375 13.49 -10.64 -21.97
C ASP A 375 14.19 -9.35 -21.56
N MET A 376 13.47 -8.52 -20.82
CA MET A 376 13.98 -7.22 -20.34
C MET A 376 14.76 -7.30 -19.02
N THR A 377 14.78 -8.45 -18.36
CA THR A 377 15.32 -8.59 -16.98
C THR A 377 16.80 -8.25 -16.83
N LYS A 378 17.55 -8.19 -17.94
CA LYS A 378 18.99 -7.87 -17.96
C LYS A 378 19.29 -6.46 -18.47
N MET A 379 18.29 -5.71 -18.87
CA MET A 379 18.47 -4.35 -19.35
C MET A 379 18.83 -3.41 -18.21
N THR A 380 19.69 -2.44 -18.49
CA THR A 380 20.23 -1.49 -17.52
C THR A 380 19.99 -0.01 -17.93
N SER A 381 19.57 0.21 -19.18
CA SER A 381 19.31 1.53 -19.75
C SER A 381 18.03 1.51 -20.59
N GLU A 382 17.33 2.65 -20.68
CA GLU A 382 16.18 2.81 -21.57
C GLU A 382 16.55 2.70 -23.07
N ASP A 383 17.80 2.91 -23.43
CA ASP A 383 18.30 2.74 -24.80
C ASP A 383 18.26 1.27 -25.27
N GLU A 384 18.19 0.34 -24.35
CA GLU A 384 18.09 -1.11 -24.65
C GLU A 384 16.65 -1.54 -24.87
N PHE A 385 15.65 -0.68 -24.62
CA PHE A 385 14.24 -1.06 -24.73
C PHE A 385 13.84 -1.37 -26.19
N PRO A 386 13.11 -2.50 -26.41
CA PRO A 386 12.55 -2.82 -27.73
C PRO A 386 11.64 -1.70 -28.25
N GLU A 387 11.57 -1.57 -29.57
CA GLU A 387 10.72 -0.56 -30.20
C GLU A 387 9.25 -0.68 -29.78
N GLU A 388 8.74 -1.91 -29.69
CA GLU A 388 7.38 -2.19 -29.26
C GLU A 388 7.13 -1.78 -27.80
N PHE A 389 8.12 -1.94 -26.93
CA PHE A 389 8.01 -1.49 -25.54
C PHE A 389 8.05 0.03 -25.44
N ASN A 390 8.93 0.69 -26.21
CA ASN A 390 8.94 2.15 -26.29
C ASN A 390 7.61 2.69 -26.82
N ALA A 391 7.02 2.04 -27.83
CA ALA A 391 5.69 2.40 -28.34
C ALA A 391 4.60 2.21 -27.28
N TYR A 392 4.67 1.15 -26.48
CA TYR A 392 3.76 0.91 -25.36
C TYR A 392 3.88 1.99 -24.30
N LEU A 393 5.09 2.35 -23.88
CA LEU A 393 5.33 3.43 -22.91
C LEU A 393 4.79 4.76 -23.42
N SER A 394 5.10 5.12 -24.67
CA SER A 394 4.63 6.36 -25.31
C SER A 394 3.10 6.41 -25.38
N PHE A 395 2.45 5.30 -25.74
CA PHE A 395 0.99 5.20 -25.74
C PHE A 395 0.41 5.42 -24.35
N LEU A 396 0.99 4.83 -23.31
CA LEU A 396 0.52 5.01 -21.93
C LEU A 396 0.71 6.47 -21.46
N GLU A 397 1.87 7.08 -21.74
CA GLU A 397 2.15 8.47 -21.38
C GLU A 397 1.19 9.44 -22.08
N GLU A 398 0.86 9.21 -23.35
CA GLU A 398 -0.14 9.97 -24.09
C GLU A 398 -1.52 9.84 -23.48
N GLN A 399 -1.96 8.60 -23.19
CA GLN A 399 -3.28 8.33 -22.61
C GLN A 399 -3.44 8.86 -21.20
N LEU A 400 -2.38 8.81 -20.39
CA LEU A 400 -2.39 9.19 -18.97
C LEU A 400 -1.94 10.63 -18.73
N GLU A 401 -1.47 11.33 -19.77
CA GLU A 401 -0.96 12.70 -19.70
C GLU A 401 0.09 12.90 -18.58
N THR A 402 0.83 11.85 -18.26
CA THR A 402 1.79 11.84 -17.13
C THR A 402 3.02 11.01 -17.50
N PRO A 403 4.25 11.51 -17.32
CA PRO A 403 5.46 10.81 -17.71
C PRO A 403 5.75 9.58 -16.83
N ILE A 404 6.17 8.48 -17.45
CA ILE A 404 6.67 7.28 -16.76
C ILE A 404 8.18 7.46 -16.57
N LYS A 405 8.60 7.84 -15.37
CA LYS A 405 10.00 8.16 -15.05
C LYS A 405 10.84 6.96 -14.65
N ILE A 406 10.21 5.89 -14.17
CA ILE A 406 10.90 4.70 -13.71
C ILE A 406 10.15 3.46 -14.23
N VAL A 407 10.92 2.49 -14.71
CA VAL A 407 10.42 1.19 -15.16
C VAL A 407 11.16 0.08 -14.42
N SER A 408 10.41 -0.81 -13.78
CA SER A 408 10.94 -2.03 -13.17
C SER A 408 10.85 -3.19 -14.16
N VAL A 409 12.00 -3.77 -14.47
CA VAL A 409 12.18 -4.86 -15.45
C VAL A 409 12.48 -6.22 -14.78
N GLY A 410 12.25 -6.34 -13.47
CA GLY A 410 12.41 -7.57 -12.71
C GLY A 410 12.22 -7.37 -11.21
N PRO A 411 12.31 -8.40 -10.38
CA PRO A 411 12.02 -8.35 -8.96
C PRO A 411 13.10 -7.67 -8.11
N ASP A 412 14.38 -7.75 -8.51
CA ASP A 412 15.49 -7.22 -7.75
C ASP A 412 15.54 -5.69 -7.77
N ARG A 413 16.14 -5.11 -6.70
CA ARG A 413 16.38 -3.67 -6.57
C ARG A 413 17.06 -3.09 -7.81
N ASP A 414 18.11 -3.76 -8.31
CA ASP A 414 18.94 -3.30 -9.41
C ASP A 414 18.22 -3.39 -10.78
N GLN A 415 17.12 -4.14 -10.87
CA GLN A 415 16.29 -4.24 -12.07
C GLN A 415 15.27 -3.10 -12.13
N THR A 416 15.79 -1.86 -12.03
CA THR A 416 15.00 -0.62 -12.06
C THR A 416 15.70 0.39 -12.95
N ILE A 417 15.04 0.84 -14.01
CA ILE A 417 15.59 1.76 -15.02
C ILE A 417 14.90 3.11 -14.88
N GLU A 418 15.71 4.16 -14.71
CA GLU A 418 15.24 5.54 -14.75
C GLU A 418 15.24 6.05 -16.19
N ARG A 419 14.17 6.76 -16.55
CA ARG A 419 13.99 7.35 -17.87
C ARG A 419 14.10 8.88 -17.79
N TYR A 420 14.45 9.50 -18.89
CA TYR A 420 14.63 10.97 -19.00
C TYR A 420 15.66 11.50 -17.99
N THR A 421 16.73 10.77 -17.75
CA THR A 421 17.90 11.30 -17.06
C THR A 421 18.57 12.27 -18.03
N GLU A 422 18.58 13.57 -17.69
CA GLU A 422 19.44 14.53 -18.40
C GLU A 422 20.90 14.12 -18.18
N GLU A 423 21.67 14.00 -19.28
CA GLU A 423 23.11 13.76 -19.24
C GLU A 423 23.87 14.91 -18.53
#